data_92989edf8dfb76b3edcef18f85b31514
#
_entry.id   92989edf8dfb76b3edcef18f85b31514
#
_cell.length_a   1.000
_cell.length_b   1.000
_cell.length_c   1.000
_cell.angle_alpha   90.00
_cell.angle_beta   90.00
_cell.angle_gamma   90.00
#
_symmetry.space_group_name_H-M   'P 1'
#
loop_
_entity.id
_entity.type
_entity.pdbx_description
1 polymer ?
#
loop_
_entity_poly.entity_id
_entity_poly.type
_entity_poly.pdbx_seq_one_letter_code
_entity_poly.pdbx_strand_id
1 'polypeptide(L)'
;KPDHSLGDVPHWFFADWAAGFQSGEPVREKEGNSAFQDLMYILTLESAAGMERAFGIPSMADHYMQIASAIRGTIRTKYWDAARGLFADTYDHRSFSQHVNSLAILAGIVAEVMERTLNDPSLIQATIYFRYYVHQALKAAGMGDRLLDNMQIWRDQMALGLTTWAEMPEPTRSDCHAWGASPNIEFFRILLGIDSNAPGFKSVRIAPSLGNLKEVSGTMPHPAGSVTASYKLDKKGKLTARLVLPAGTNGVFLWKGKEYQLKSGEQVLTVE
;
A
#
# COMPACT_ATOMS: atom_id res chain seq x y z
N LYS A 1 -18.15 -18.80 6.52
CA LYS A 1 -19.15 -18.68 7.62
C LYS A 1 -20.39 -17.93 7.14
N PRO A 2 -21.52 -17.96 7.89
CA PRO A 2 -22.73 -17.23 7.51
C PRO A 2 -22.57 -15.72 7.37
N ASP A 3 -21.59 -15.14 8.07
CA ASP A 3 -21.21 -13.72 8.00
C ASP A 3 -20.19 -13.43 6.90
N HIS A 4 -19.96 -14.39 6.01
CA HIS A 4 -19.00 -14.38 4.90
C HIS A 4 -17.52 -14.30 5.31
N SER A 5 -17.17 -14.31 6.62
CA SER A 5 -15.78 -14.44 7.06
C SER A 5 -15.21 -15.80 6.71
N LEU A 6 -13.89 -15.90 6.52
CA LEU A 6 -13.23 -17.14 6.10
C LEU A 6 -13.31 -18.22 7.18
N GLY A 7 -13.09 -17.92 8.43
CA GLY A 7 -12.98 -18.91 9.49
C GLY A 7 -11.60 -19.59 9.50
N ASP A 8 -11.55 -20.82 9.99
CA ASP A 8 -10.29 -21.55 10.10
C ASP A 8 -9.73 -21.94 8.73
N VAL A 9 -8.46 -21.59 8.49
CA VAL A 9 -7.74 -21.92 7.27
C VAL A 9 -6.76 -23.04 7.62
N PRO A 10 -6.86 -24.22 6.96
CA PRO A 10 -6.12 -25.42 7.36
C PRO A 10 -4.65 -25.42 6.97
N HIS A 11 -4.14 -24.34 6.35
CA HIS A 11 -2.78 -24.22 5.88
C HIS A 11 -2.06 -23.06 6.56
N TRP A 12 -0.72 -23.14 6.65
CA TRP A 12 0.11 -22.05 7.10
C TRP A 12 -0.13 -20.79 6.26
N PHE A 13 -0.44 -19.71 6.94
CA PHE A 13 -0.82 -18.44 6.32
C PHE A 13 0.13 -17.33 6.79
N PHE A 14 1.22 -17.19 6.09
CA PHE A 14 2.22 -16.18 6.42
C PHE A 14 1.69 -14.76 6.25
N ALA A 15 1.93 -13.93 7.26
CA ALA A 15 1.58 -12.51 7.26
C ALA A 15 2.80 -11.61 7.44
N ASP A 16 3.65 -11.90 8.43
CA ASP A 16 4.86 -11.11 8.73
C ASP A 16 5.64 -11.75 9.88
N TRP A 17 6.93 -11.47 10.02
CA TRP A 17 7.73 -11.82 11.19
C TRP A 17 7.56 -10.81 12.35
N ALA A 18 6.36 -10.36 12.59
CA ALA A 18 6.05 -9.38 13.61
C ALA A 18 6.05 -10.00 15.01
N ALA A 19 6.59 -9.27 16.00
CA ALA A 19 6.46 -9.65 17.41
C ALA A 19 4.97 -9.64 17.81
N GLY A 20 4.47 -10.76 18.30
CA GLY A 20 3.04 -10.98 18.58
C GLY A 20 2.35 -11.89 17.55
N PHE A 21 2.97 -12.18 16.42
CA PHE A 21 2.52 -13.21 15.49
C PHE A 21 3.22 -14.54 15.80
N GLN A 22 2.46 -15.62 15.80
CA GLN A 22 3.02 -16.95 16.05
C GLN A 22 3.45 -17.58 14.72
N SER A 23 4.73 -17.90 14.58
CA SER A 23 5.30 -18.48 13.35
C SER A 23 5.01 -17.67 12.08
N GLY A 24 4.93 -16.34 12.20
CA GLY A 24 4.60 -15.44 11.10
C GLY A 24 3.14 -15.42 10.68
N GLU A 25 2.25 -16.13 11.38
CA GLU A 25 0.82 -16.12 11.14
C GLU A 25 0.13 -14.96 11.88
N PRO A 26 -0.90 -14.32 11.28
CA PRO A 26 -1.65 -13.25 11.95
C PRO A 26 -2.44 -13.79 13.14
N VAL A 27 -2.75 -12.89 14.07
CA VAL A 27 -3.58 -13.25 15.22
C VAL A 27 -4.95 -13.76 14.75
N ARG A 28 -5.39 -14.87 15.34
CA ARG A 28 -6.70 -15.49 15.08
C ARG A 28 -7.27 -16.12 16.35
N GLU A 29 -8.57 -16.22 16.41
CA GLU A 29 -9.29 -16.96 17.46
C GLU A 29 -9.31 -18.46 17.16
N LYS A 30 -9.74 -19.25 18.14
CA LYS A 30 -9.89 -20.71 17.99
C LYS A 30 -10.83 -21.11 16.85
N GLU A 31 -11.85 -20.28 16.57
CA GLU A 31 -12.82 -20.49 15.49
C GLU A 31 -12.32 -19.93 14.13
N GLY A 32 -11.06 -19.49 14.07
CA GLY A 32 -10.39 -18.98 12.89
C GLY A 32 -10.76 -17.55 12.53
N ASN A 33 -11.43 -16.77 13.42
CA ASN A 33 -11.73 -15.37 13.11
C ASN A 33 -10.42 -14.55 13.08
N SER A 34 -10.14 -13.92 11.95
CA SER A 34 -8.98 -13.05 11.75
C SER A 34 -9.32 -11.95 10.76
N ALA A 35 -9.26 -10.70 11.22
CA ALA A 35 -9.47 -9.54 10.36
C ALA A 35 -8.44 -9.49 9.22
N PHE A 36 -7.20 -9.92 9.49
CA PHE A 36 -6.15 -9.97 8.49
C PHE A 36 -6.55 -10.85 7.29
N GLN A 37 -7.01 -12.08 7.57
CA GLN A 37 -7.40 -13.03 6.53
C GLN A 37 -8.61 -12.54 5.74
N ASP A 38 -9.62 -12.03 6.44
CA ASP A 38 -10.84 -11.50 5.83
C ASP A 38 -10.54 -10.29 4.93
N LEU A 39 -9.66 -9.39 5.35
CA LEU A 39 -9.23 -8.22 4.56
C LEU A 39 -8.40 -8.63 3.33
N MET A 40 -7.47 -9.58 3.47
CA MET A 40 -6.73 -10.13 2.33
C MET A 40 -7.67 -10.80 1.33
N TYR A 41 -8.72 -11.47 1.82
CA TYR A 41 -9.73 -12.07 0.95
C TYR A 41 -10.53 -11.02 0.17
N ILE A 42 -10.89 -9.88 0.79
CA ILE A 42 -11.50 -8.75 0.07
C ILE A 42 -10.60 -8.30 -1.09
N LEU A 43 -9.32 -8.04 -0.84
CA LEU A 43 -8.38 -7.58 -1.87
C LEU A 43 -8.21 -8.60 -3.00
N THR A 44 -8.23 -9.90 -2.65
CA THR A 44 -8.17 -10.99 -3.63
C THR A 44 -9.42 -11.02 -4.50
N LEU A 45 -10.61 -10.92 -3.90
CA LEU A 45 -11.89 -10.90 -4.62
C LEU A 45 -12.00 -9.70 -5.56
N GLU A 46 -11.54 -8.53 -5.16
CA GLU A 46 -11.52 -7.33 -6.02
C GLU A 46 -10.58 -7.49 -7.21
N SER A 47 -9.40 -8.06 -6.96
CA SER A 47 -8.45 -8.35 -8.02
C SER A 47 -9.01 -9.38 -9.01
N ALA A 48 -9.63 -10.46 -8.50
CA ALA A 48 -10.29 -11.46 -9.31
C ALA A 48 -11.45 -10.87 -10.12
N ALA A 49 -12.28 -10.03 -9.50
CA ALA A 49 -13.36 -9.33 -10.20
C ALA A 49 -12.84 -8.43 -11.35
N GLY A 50 -11.71 -7.77 -11.14
CA GLY A 50 -11.04 -7.00 -12.19
C GLY A 50 -10.60 -7.87 -13.38
N MET A 51 -10.05 -9.05 -13.09
CA MET A 51 -9.66 -10.02 -14.11
C MET A 51 -10.88 -10.59 -14.88
N GLU A 52 -11.94 -10.95 -14.15
CA GLU A 52 -13.17 -11.43 -14.78
C GLU A 52 -13.82 -10.39 -15.71
N ARG A 53 -13.82 -9.12 -15.32
CA ARG A 53 -14.32 -8.04 -16.20
C ARG A 53 -13.46 -7.84 -17.44
N ALA A 54 -12.16 -8.06 -17.34
CA ALA A 54 -11.24 -7.84 -18.46
C ALA A 54 -11.16 -9.02 -19.42
N PHE A 55 -11.23 -10.26 -18.91
CA PHE A 55 -10.89 -11.46 -19.68
C PHE A 55 -11.85 -12.64 -19.48
N GLY A 56 -12.77 -12.56 -18.53
CA GLY A 56 -13.62 -13.69 -18.12
C GLY A 56 -15.10 -13.36 -18.18
N ILE A 57 -15.82 -13.69 -17.12
CA ILE A 57 -17.28 -13.68 -17.05
C ILE A 57 -17.75 -12.52 -16.15
N PRO A 58 -18.38 -11.45 -16.69
CA PRO A 58 -18.81 -10.29 -15.90
C PRO A 58 -19.68 -10.62 -14.68
N SER A 59 -20.57 -11.59 -14.78
CA SER A 59 -21.42 -12.02 -13.66
C SER A 59 -20.62 -12.64 -12.51
N MET A 60 -19.47 -13.27 -12.77
CA MET A 60 -18.56 -13.74 -11.72
C MET A 60 -17.90 -12.57 -11.02
N ALA A 61 -17.52 -11.53 -11.75
CA ALA A 61 -16.99 -10.29 -11.14
C ALA A 61 -18.01 -9.69 -10.18
N ASP A 62 -19.28 -9.61 -10.55
CA ASP A 62 -20.33 -9.08 -9.69
C ASP A 62 -20.55 -9.95 -8.45
N HIS A 63 -20.47 -11.29 -8.60
CA HIS A 63 -20.54 -12.23 -7.48
C HIS A 63 -19.38 -12.01 -6.49
N TYR A 64 -18.13 -11.88 -6.98
CA TYR A 64 -16.96 -11.60 -6.13
C TYR A 64 -17.10 -10.26 -5.39
N MET A 65 -17.61 -9.24 -6.06
CA MET A 65 -17.84 -7.93 -5.44
C MET A 65 -18.94 -7.97 -4.38
N GLN A 66 -19.99 -8.79 -4.55
CA GLN A 66 -21.03 -8.99 -3.54
C GLN A 66 -20.45 -9.65 -2.28
N ILE A 67 -19.63 -10.70 -2.42
CA ILE A 67 -18.92 -11.33 -1.30
C ILE A 67 -18.02 -10.32 -0.60
N ALA A 68 -17.19 -9.59 -1.34
CA ALA A 68 -16.29 -8.58 -0.79
C ALA A 68 -17.07 -7.49 0.00
N SER A 69 -18.23 -7.06 -0.51
CA SER A 69 -19.09 -6.11 0.17
C SER A 69 -19.66 -6.65 1.47
N ALA A 70 -20.09 -7.91 1.49
CA ALA A 70 -20.60 -8.57 2.70
C ALA A 70 -19.51 -8.67 3.77
N ILE A 71 -18.30 -9.10 3.40
CA ILE A 71 -17.14 -9.17 4.32
C ILE A 71 -16.79 -7.78 4.86
N ARG A 72 -16.85 -6.71 4.07
CA ARG A 72 -16.66 -5.33 4.57
C ARG A 72 -17.67 -4.97 5.65
N GLY A 73 -18.93 -5.42 5.50
CA GLY A 73 -19.95 -5.27 6.55
C GLY A 73 -19.53 -5.99 7.84
N THR A 74 -19.05 -7.20 7.74
CA THR A 74 -18.52 -7.98 8.87
C THR A 74 -17.32 -7.29 9.53
N ILE A 75 -16.36 -6.81 8.74
CA ILE A 75 -15.20 -6.05 9.28
C ILE A 75 -15.67 -4.85 10.10
N ARG A 76 -16.59 -4.04 9.56
CA ARG A 76 -17.10 -2.85 10.25
C ARG A 76 -17.87 -3.16 11.53
N THR A 77 -18.57 -4.28 11.58
CA THR A 77 -19.44 -4.63 12.72
C THR A 77 -18.76 -5.46 13.79
N LYS A 78 -17.78 -6.29 13.41
CA LYS A 78 -17.18 -7.28 14.31
C LYS A 78 -15.78 -6.89 14.80
N TYR A 79 -15.02 -6.14 14.02
CA TYR A 79 -13.63 -5.81 14.34
C TYR A 79 -13.42 -4.34 14.71
N TRP A 80 -14.41 -3.46 14.45
CA TRP A 80 -14.28 -2.05 14.80
C TRP A 80 -14.38 -1.81 16.30
N ASP A 81 -13.34 -1.23 16.87
CA ASP A 81 -13.32 -0.76 18.26
C ASP A 81 -13.47 0.75 18.30
N ALA A 82 -14.66 1.22 18.73
CA ALA A 82 -14.97 2.64 18.77
C ALA A 82 -14.16 3.38 19.84
N ALA A 83 -13.77 2.71 20.94
CA ALA A 83 -12.98 3.33 22.00
C ALA A 83 -11.55 3.62 21.55
N ARG A 84 -10.96 2.72 20.76
CA ARG A 84 -9.63 2.91 20.17
C ARG A 84 -9.68 3.66 18.85
N GLY A 85 -10.81 3.62 18.14
CA GLY A 85 -10.93 4.15 16.76
C GLY A 85 -10.04 3.39 15.79
N LEU A 86 -9.93 2.06 15.95
CA LEU A 86 -9.10 1.14 15.18
C LEU A 86 -9.84 -0.19 14.97
N PHE A 87 -9.41 -0.96 14.00
CA PHE A 87 -9.85 -2.34 13.81
C PHE A 87 -8.97 -3.29 14.62
N ALA A 88 -9.62 -4.16 15.39
CA ALA A 88 -8.98 -5.26 16.10
C ALA A 88 -8.61 -6.40 15.15
N ASP A 89 -7.65 -7.24 15.56
CA ASP A 89 -7.27 -8.42 14.80
C ASP A 89 -8.31 -9.55 14.91
N THR A 90 -9.07 -9.56 16.02
CA THR A 90 -10.03 -10.60 16.40
C THR A 90 -11.33 -10.01 16.96
N TYR A 91 -12.42 -10.81 17.04
CA TYR A 91 -13.72 -10.36 17.52
C TYR A 91 -13.75 -9.98 19.01
N ASP A 92 -12.82 -10.52 19.80
CA ASP A 92 -12.72 -10.22 21.22
C ASP A 92 -12.01 -8.88 21.54
N HIS A 93 -11.50 -8.19 20.51
CA HIS A 93 -10.82 -6.89 20.59
C HIS A 93 -9.63 -6.86 21.56
N ARG A 94 -8.89 -7.97 21.68
CA ARG A 94 -7.70 -8.03 22.56
C ARG A 94 -6.39 -7.76 21.84
N SER A 95 -6.38 -7.86 20.53
CA SER A 95 -5.19 -7.63 19.70
C SER A 95 -5.47 -6.59 18.63
N PHE A 96 -4.46 -5.75 18.38
CA PHE A 96 -4.51 -4.70 17.34
C PHE A 96 -3.15 -4.62 16.66
N SER A 97 -3.15 -4.54 15.35
CA SER A 97 -1.92 -4.50 14.54
C SER A 97 -1.93 -3.40 13.49
N GLN A 98 -0.75 -2.95 13.08
CA GLN A 98 -0.58 -2.12 11.90
C GLN A 98 -1.07 -2.85 10.64
N HIS A 99 -0.94 -4.18 10.62
CA HIS A 99 -1.33 -5.04 9.52
C HIS A 99 -2.81 -4.91 9.20
N VAL A 100 -3.68 -5.17 10.17
CA VAL A 100 -5.13 -5.10 9.99
C VAL A 100 -5.57 -3.69 9.61
N ASN A 101 -5.06 -2.66 10.27
CA ASN A 101 -5.49 -1.29 10.00
C ASN A 101 -4.99 -0.78 8.64
N SER A 102 -3.81 -1.17 8.20
CA SER A 102 -3.33 -0.89 6.83
C SER A 102 -4.17 -1.61 5.76
N LEU A 103 -4.49 -2.88 5.99
CA LEU A 103 -5.35 -3.64 5.06
C LEU A 103 -6.78 -3.08 5.01
N ALA A 104 -7.33 -2.59 6.12
CA ALA A 104 -8.64 -1.95 6.15
C ALA A 104 -8.68 -0.69 5.27
N ILE A 105 -7.61 0.09 5.25
CA ILE A 105 -7.44 1.23 4.35
C ILE A 105 -7.37 0.76 2.89
N LEU A 106 -6.54 -0.24 2.59
CA LEU A 106 -6.38 -0.78 1.25
C LEU A 106 -7.67 -1.41 0.72
N ALA A 107 -8.46 -2.02 1.59
CA ALA A 107 -9.79 -2.54 1.26
C ALA A 107 -10.87 -1.44 1.15
N GLY A 108 -10.51 -0.15 1.22
CA GLY A 108 -11.45 0.96 1.07
C GLY A 108 -12.49 1.06 2.19
N ILE A 109 -12.17 0.57 3.40
CA ILE A 109 -13.11 0.60 4.52
C ILE A 109 -13.08 1.95 5.22
N VAL A 110 -11.88 2.44 5.55
CA VAL A 110 -11.67 3.73 6.23
C VAL A 110 -10.25 4.23 5.99
N ALA A 111 -10.06 5.52 5.80
CA ALA A 111 -8.73 6.12 5.61
C ALA A 111 -8.18 6.79 6.89
N GLU A 112 -9.07 7.25 7.75
CA GLU A 112 -8.76 8.10 8.92
C GLU A 112 -7.99 7.39 10.03
N VAL A 113 -7.92 6.06 10.00
CA VAL A 113 -7.13 5.28 10.99
C VAL A 113 -5.62 5.34 10.76
N MET A 114 -5.16 5.85 9.59
CA MET A 114 -3.74 5.76 9.20
C MET A 114 -2.81 6.48 10.18
N GLU A 115 -3.18 7.67 10.65
CA GLU A 115 -2.36 8.42 11.62
C GLU A 115 -2.17 7.64 12.93
N ARG A 116 -3.25 6.99 13.44
CA ARG A 116 -3.17 6.14 14.63
C ARG A 116 -2.37 4.87 14.35
N THR A 117 -2.57 4.28 13.18
CA THR A 117 -1.84 3.08 12.74
C THR A 117 -0.33 3.29 12.76
N LEU A 118 0.14 4.48 12.39
CA LEU A 118 1.56 4.81 12.39
C LEU A 118 2.12 5.12 13.79
N ASN A 119 1.33 5.79 14.64
CA ASN A 119 1.85 6.43 15.85
C ASN A 119 1.50 5.70 17.14
N ASP A 120 0.62 4.68 17.12
CA ASP A 120 0.27 3.90 18.31
C ASP A 120 1.30 2.78 18.54
N PRO A 121 2.20 2.92 19.54
CA PRO A 121 3.23 1.92 19.82
C PRO A 121 2.67 0.63 20.45
N SER A 122 1.41 0.64 20.88
CA SER A 122 0.75 -0.55 21.45
C SER A 122 0.27 -1.53 20.40
N LEU A 123 0.27 -1.13 19.11
CA LEU A 123 -0.06 -2.04 18.01
C LEU A 123 1.08 -3.04 17.78
N ILE A 124 0.75 -4.25 17.33
CA ILE A 124 1.72 -5.14 16.72
C ILE A 124 2.28 -4.40 15.49
N GLN A 125 3.59 -4.12 15.52
CA GLN A 125 4.27 -3.34 14.50
C GLN A 125 4.61 -4.20 13.29
N ALA A 126 4.39 -3.66 12.09
CA ALA A 126 4.79 -4.29 10.84
C ALA A 126 6.33 -4.34 10.72
N THR A 127 6.86 -5.49 10.29
CA THR A 127 8.29 -5.64 9.97
C THR A 127 8.57 -5.31 8.51
N ILE A 128 9.81 -5.53 8.07
CA ILE A 128 10.29 -5.09 6.76
C ILE A 128 9.41 -5.60 5.59
N TYR A 129 8.90 -6.83 5.69
CA TYR A 129 8.01 -7.41 4.67
C TYR A 129 6.71 -6.62 4.55
N PHE A 130 5.99 -6.47 5.65
CA PHE A 130 4.65 -5.87 5.63
C PHE A 130 4.67 -4.35 5.49
N ARG A 131 5.82 -3.69 5.68
CA ARG A 131 5.97 -2.25 5.42
C ARG A 131 5.56 -1.85 4.00
N TYR A 132 5.70 -2.73 3.02
CA TYR A 132 5.14 -2.51 1.69
C TYR A 132 3.65 -2.14 1.75
N TYR A 133 2.85 -2.93 2.45
CA TYR A 133 1.40 -2.67 2.59
C TYR A 133 1.10 -1.42 3.41
N VAL A 134 1.88 -1.15 4.45
CA VAL A 134 1.78 0.10 5.23
C VAL A 134 2.02 1.32 4.34
N HIS A 135 3.02 1.29 3.48
CA HIS A 135 3.31 2.39 2.56
C HIS A 135 2.27 2.53 1.44
N GLN A 136 1.72 1.43 0.95
CA GLN A 136 0.57 1.50 0.03
C GLN A 136 -0.66 2.10 0.74
N ALA A 137 -0.89 1.76 2.00
CA ALA A 137 -1.97 2.34 2.81
C ALA A 137 -1.76 3.84 3.06
N LEU A 138 -0.51 4.30 3.30
CA LEU A 138 -0.16 5.72 3.35
C LEU A 138 -0.58 6.44 2.08
N LYS A 139 -0.23 5.89 0.92
CA LYS A 139 -0.64 6.45 -0.38
C LYS A 139 -2.15 6.51 -0.52
N ALA A 140 -2.85 5.42 -0.19
CA ALA A 140 -4.31 5.31 -0.29
C ALA A 140 -5.03 6.29 0.66
N ALA A 141 -4.47 6.54 1.85
CA ALA A 141 -4.98 7.51 2.81
C ALA A 141 -4.62 8.98 2.48
N GLY A 142 -3.96 9.25 1.35
CA GLY A 142 -3.51 10.60 1.00
C GLY A 142 -2.33 11.12 1.84
N MET A 143 -1.65 10.24 2.57
CA MET A 143 -0.54 10.58 3.48
C MET A 143 0.83 10.18 2.88
N GLY A 144 0.95 10.06 1.57
CA GLY A 144 2.19 9.68 0.87
C GLY A 144 3.39 10.56 1.22
N ASP A 145 3.17 11.80 1.61
CA ASP A 145 4.21 12.73 2.08
C ASP A 145 4.95 12.24 3.35
N ARG A 146 4.37 11.28 4.09
CA ARG A 146 4.97 10.65 5.27
C ARG A 146 5.87 9.44 4.93
N LEU A 147 6.03 9.09 3.64
CA LEU A 147 6.82 7.92 3.23
C LEU A 147 8.24 7.94 3.81
N LEU A 148 8.97 9.04 3.64
CA LEU A 148 10.36 9.14 4.07
C LEU A 148 10.54 9.10 5.60
N ASP A 149 9.52 9.51 6.36
CA ASP A 149 9.51 9.40 7.83
C ASP A 149 9.43 7.94 8.29
N ASN A 150 8.89 7.07 7.45
CA ASN A 150 8.68 5.64 7.74
C ASN A 150 9.80 4.71 7.25
N MET A 151 10.96 5.28 6.85
CA MET A 151 12.11 4.52 6.33
C MET A 151 13.14 4.12 7.41
N GLN A 152 12.81 4.22 8.70
CA GLN A 152 13.80 4.01 9.76
C GLN A 152 14.36 2.58 9.76
N ILE A 153 13.53 1.57 9.53
CA ILE A 153 13.95 0.16 9.50
C ILE A 153 15.07 -0.11 8.46
N TRP A 154 15.05 0.59 7.34
CA TRP A 154 16.11 0.50 6.31
C TRP A 154 17.34 1.30 6.69
N ARG A 155 17.18 2.49 7.31
CA ARG A 155 18.32 3.27 7.80
C ARG A 155 19.08 2.52 8.89
N ASP A 156 18.38 1.80 9.76
CA ASP A 156 18.99 0.99 10.81
C ASP A 156 19.82 -0.15 10.22
N GLN A 157 19.32 -0.83 9.18
CA GLN A 157 20.09 -1.87 8.48
C GLN A 157 21.33 -1.30 7.77
N MET A 158 21.22 -0.12 7.16
CA MET A 158 22.37 0.57 6.58
C MET A 158 23.39 0.95 7.66
N ALA A 159 22.94 1.39 8.83
CA ALA A 159 23.81 1.71 9.96
C ALA A 159 24.55 0.48 10.53
N LEU A 160 23.96 -0.71 10.42
CA LEU A 160 24.62 -2.00 10.72
C LEU A 160 25.62 -2.42 9.64
N GLY A 161 25.72 -1.67 8.54
CA GLY A 161 26.64 -1.97 7.43
C GLY A 161 26.11 -2.98 6.40
N LEU A 162 24.80 -3.29 6.41
CA LEU A 162 24.21 -4.15 5.41
C LEU A 162 24.25 -3.48 4.02
N THR A 163 24.61 -4.26 3.00
CA THR A 163 24.58 -3.86 1.58
C THR A 163 23.40 -4.49 0.83
N THR A 164 22.69 -5.37 1.49
CA THR A 164 21.42 -6.00 1.08
C THR A 164 20.43 -5.87 2.23
N TRP A 165 19.18 -6.31 2.04
CA TRP A 165 18.13 -6.14 3.04
C TRP A 165 17.86 -7.44 3.79
N ALA A 166 17.76 -7.35 5.11
CA ALA A 166 17.45 -8.46 5.97
C ALA A 166 16.00 -8.95 5.78
N GLU A 167 15.80 -10.24 6.08
CA GLU A 167 14.48 -10.90 6.04
C GLU A 167 13.52 -10.33 7.08
N MET A 168 14.04 -10.06 8.28
CA MET A 168 13.29 -9.69 9.47
C MET A 168 14.20 -8.88 10.43
N PRO A 169 13.68 -8.28 11.49
CA PRO A 169 14.52 -7.66 12.52
C PRO A 169 15.49 -8.64 13.16
N GLU A 170 16.60 -8.13 13.69
CA GLU A 170 17.58 -8.94 14.40
C GLU A 170 16.98 -9.73 15.61
N PRO A 171 17.39 -11.01 15.83
CA PRO A 171 18.32 -11.78 15.02
C PRO A 171 17.69 -12.31 13.73
N THR A 172 18.25 -11.93 12.58
CA THR A 172 17.75 -12.36 11.28
C THR A 172 18.36 -13.69 10.82
N ARG A 173 17.62 -14.42 9.98
CA ARG A 173 18.12 -15.65 9.32
C ARG A 173 18.84 -15.36 8.00
N SER A 174 18.55 -14.20 7.40
CA SER A 174 19.05 -13.83 6.08
C SER A 174 19.24 -12.33 5.99
N ASP A 175 20.43 -11.89 5.60
CA ASP A 175 20.78 -10.50 5.31
C ASP A 175 20.57 -10.16 3.82
N CYS A 176 20.09 -11.09 3.01
CA CYS A 176 19.83 -10.90 1.58
C CYS A 176 18.46 -11.47 1.22
N HIS A 177 17.42 -10.67 1.50
CA HIS A 177 16.03 -11.09 1.29
C HIS A 177 15.29 -10.08 0.40
N ALA A 178 14.79 -10.55 -0.74
CA ALA A 178 14.25 -9.69 -1.80
C ALA A 178 13.08 -8.80 -1.36
N TRP A 179 12.23 -9.26 -0.45
CA TRP A 179 11.08 -8.49 0.00
C TRP A 179 11.45 -7.21 0.79
N GLY A 180 12.67 -7.11 1.32
CA GLY A 180 13.19 -5.89 1.93
C GLY A 180 13.46 -4.77 0.93
N ALA A 181 13.41 -5.05 -0.37
CA ALA A 181 13.71 -4.06 -1.42
C ALA A 181 12.49 -3.20 -1.84
N SER A 182 11.35 -3.29 -1.13
CA SER A 182 10.13 -2.55 -1.45
C SER A 182 10.31 -1.03 -1.60
N PRO A 183 11.18 -0.32 -0.86
CA PRO A 183 11.40 1.11 -1.08
C PRO A 183 11.77 1.49 -2.51
N ASN A 184 12.42 0.61 -3.27
CA ASN A 184 12.80 0.90 -4.65
C ASN A 184 11.59 1.17 -5.55
N ILE A 185 10.50 0.40 -5.40
CA ILE A 185 9.28 0.66 -6.17
C ILE A 185 8.45 1.80 -5.55
N GLU A 186 8.52 1.98 -4.25
CA GLU A 186 7.78 3.02 -3.53
C GLU A 186 8.31 4.42 -3.84
N PHE A 187 9.61 4.59 -4.03
CA PHE A 187 10.18 5.86 -4.51
C PHE A 187 9.61 6.26 -5.88
N PHE A 188 9.37 5.30 -6.76
CA PHE A 188 8.70 5.59 -8.03
C PHE A 188 7.21 5.83 -7.86
N ARG A 189 6.50 4.93 -7.17
CA ARG A 189 5.04 4.93 -7.13
C ARG A 189 4.44 5.94 -6.16
N ILE A 190 5.16 6.30 -5.10
CA ILE A 190 4.69 7.22 -4.06
C ILE A 190 5.41 8.57 -4.17
N LEU A 191 6.74 8.56 -4.03
CA LEU A 191 7.51 9.81 -4.00
C LEU A 191 7.47 10.53 -5.36
N LEU A 192 7.87 9.85 -6.45
CA LEU A 192 7.75 10.39 -7.81
C LEU A 192 6.32 10.32 -8.35
N GLY A 193 5.48 9.47 -7.77
CA GLY A 193 4.09 9.30 -8.09
C GLY A 193 3.81 8.59 -9.42
N ILE A 194 4.81 7.98 -10.05
CA ILE A 194 4.67 7.30 -11.35
C ILE A 194 4.04 5.93 -11.15
N ASP A 195 2.84 5.73 -11.68
CA ASP A 195 2.11 4.47 -11.59
C ASP A 195 1.34 4.18 -12.90
N SER A 196 0.93 2.94 -13.06
CA SER A 196 0.07 2.55 -14.19
C SER A 196 -1.34 3.13 -14.02
N ASN A 197 -1.89 3.67 -15.10
CA ASN A 197 -3.29 4.13 -15.16
C ASN A 197 -4.17 3.21 -16.01
N ALA A 198 -3.60 2.19 -16.64
CA ALA A 198 -4.30 1.22 -17.46
C ALA A 198 -3.52 -0.10 -17.56
N PRO A 199 -4.18 -1.24 -17.77
CA PRO A 199 -3.52 -2.54 -17.92
C PRO A 199 -2.38 -2.48 -18.94
N GLY A 200 -1.25 -3.13 -18.61
CA GLY A 200 -0.05 -3.14 -19.44
C GLY A 200 0.68 -1.79 -19.51
N PHE A 201 0.43 -0.89 -18.59
CA PHE A 201 1.01 0.46 -18.56
C PHE A 201 0.69 1.31 -19.81
N LYS A 202 -0.44 1.04 -20.47
CA LYS A 202 -0.85 1.77 -21.70
C LYS A 202 -1.09 3.26 -21.46
N SER A 203 -1.35 3.65 -20.22
CA SER A 203 -1.46 5.03 -19.76
C SER A 203 -0.76 5.18 -18.41
N VAL A 204 -0.17 6.35 -18.16
CA VAL A 204 0.59 6.65 -16.95
C VAL A 204 -0.20 7.60 -16.05
N ARG A 205 -0.23 7.31 -14.76
CA ARG A 205 -0.69 8.25 -13.73
C ARG A 205 0.52 8.77 -12.95
N ILE A 206 0.64 10.08 -12.83
CA ILE A 206 1.73 10.72 -12.09
C ILE A 206 1.11 11.58 -10.98
N ALA A 207 1.31 11.19 -9.73
CA ALA A 207 0.77 11.85 -8.55
C ALA A 207 1.81 11.86 -7.42
N PRO A 208 2.76 12.80 -7.43
CA PRO A 208 3.88 12.81 -6.50
C PRO A 208 3.45 13.17 -5.07
N SER A 209 4.16 12.58 -4.11
CA SER A 209 4.10 12.92 -2.68
C SER A 209 5.51 13.28 -2.22
N LEU A 210 5.82 14.58 -2.19
CA LEU A 210 7.20 15.05 -2.05
C LEU A 210 7.69 15.11 -0.60
N GLY A 211 6.77 15.10 0.37
CA GLY A 211 7.10 15.30 1.78
C GLY A 211 7.86 16.62 1.98
N ASN A 212 9.00 16.53 2.62
CA ASN A 212 9.87 17.70 2.89
C ASN A 212 10.86 18.04 1.76
N LEU A 213 10.86 17.24 0.67
CA LEU A 213 11.79 17.47 -0.44
C LEU A 213 11.40 18.71 -1.25
N LYS A 214 12.40 19.49 -1.61
CA LYS A 214 12.23 20.66 -2.48
C LYS A 214 12.55 20.36 -3.93
N GLU A 215 13.32 19.31 -4.16
CA GLU A 215 13.71 18.85 -5.49
C GLU A 215 13.87 17.33 -5.47
N VAL A 216 13.34 16.66 -6.47
CA VAL A 216 13.50 15.22 -6.67
C VAL A 216 13.31 14.89 -8.14
N SER A 217 14.08 13.93 -8.64
CA SER A 217 13.93 13.42 -9.99
C SER A 217 14.22 11.93 -10.06
N GLY A 218 13.66 11.28 -11.06
CA GLY A 218 13.93 9.87 -11.33
C GLY A 218 13.34 9.42 -12.67
N THR A 219 13.84 8.28 -13.13
CA THR A 219 13.43 7.65 -14.39
C THR A 219 13.02 6.22 -14.12
N MET A 220 11.78 5.90 -14.43
CA MET A 220 11.17 4.57 -14.25
C MET A 220 11.13 3.84 -15.59
N PRO A 221 11.54 2.56 -15.67
CA PRO A 221 11.35 1.74 -16.87
C PRO A 221 9.88 1.62 -17.24
N HIS A 222 9.59 1.62 -18.54
CA HIS A 222 8.25 1.48 -19.09
C HIS A 222 8.32 0.56 -20.33
N PRO A 223 7.27 -0.25 -20.65
CA PRO A 223 7.30 -1.16 -21.79
C PRO A 223 7.63 -0.48 -23.13
N ALA A 224 7.27 0.80 -23.33
CA ALA A 224 7.57 1.58 -24.53
C ALA A 224 8.83 2.46 -24.39
N GLY A 225 9.65 2.29 -23.34
CA GLY A 225 10.84 3.11 -23.12
C GLY A 225 11.04 3.48 -21.65
N SER A 226 10.93 4.75 -21.28
CA SER A 226 11.04 5.21 -19.91
C SER A 226 10.11 6.39 -19.61
N VAL A 227 9.68 6.50 -18.36
CA VAL A 227 8.98 7.68 -17.83
C VAL A 227 9.93 8.42 -16.91
N THR A 228 10.17 9.70 -17.18
CA THR A 228 11.00 10.55 -16.31
C THR A 228 10.14 11.63 -15.67
N ALA A 229 10.34 11.83 -14.38
CA ALA A 229 9.73 12.91 -13.63
C ALA A 229 10.79 13.69 -12.85
N SER A 230 10.74 15.02 -12.91
CA SER A 230 11.58 15.92 -12.13
C SER A 230 10.72 17.04 -11.56
N TYR A 231 10.85 17.26 -10.27
CA TYR A 231 10.05 18.24 -9.51
C TYR A 231 10.94 19.23 -8.82
N LYS A 232 10.51 20.49 -8.85
CA LYS A 232 11.13 21.57 -8.07
C LYS A 232 10.04 22.42 -7.43
N LEU A 233 10.05 22.45 -6.11
CA LEU A 233 9.13 23.24 -5.30
C LEU A 233 9.81 24.53 -4.86
N ASP A 234 9.26 25.67 -5.24
CA ASP A 234 9.79 26.97 -4.83
C ASP A 234 9.41 27.33 -3.38
N LYS A 235 9.95 28.46 -2.89
CA LYS A 235 9.68 28.95 -1.52
C LYS A 235 8.22 29.35 -1.29
N LYS A 236 7.44 29.56 -2.36
CA LYS A 236 6.01 29.93 -2.30
C LYS A 236 5.09 28.70 -2.43
N GLY A 237 5.64 27.49 -2.55
CA GLY A 237 4.89 26.25 -2.71
C GLY A 237 4.42 25.98 -4.14
N LYS A 238 4.95 26.71 -5.12
CA LYS A 238 4.68 26.49 -6.53
C LYS A 238 5.57 25.35 -7.07
N LEU A 239 4.97 24.36 -7.70
CA LEU A 239 5.66 23.21 -8.24
C LEU A 239 5.95 23.41 -9.74
N THR A 240 7.21 23.23 -10.13
CA THR A 240 7.61 23.00 -11.52
C THR A 240 7.84 21.51 -11.71
N ALA A 241 7.03 20.88 -12.56
CA ALA A 241 7.12 19.47 -12.92
C ALA A 241 7.57 19.34 -14.38
N ARG A 242 8.74 18.74 -14.61
CA ARG A 242 9.22 18.34 -15.94
C ARG A 242 9.00 16.84 -16.09
N LEU A 243 8.15 16.46 -17.04
CA LEU A 243 7.70 15.09 -17.26
C LEU A 243 8.03 14.66 -18.68
N VAL A 244 8.56 13.45 -18.82
CA VAL A 244 8.85 12.86 -20.14
C VAL A 244 8.16 11.51 -20.22
N LEU A 245 7.26 11.34 -21.19
CA LEU A 245 6.58 10.08 -21.46
C LEU A 245 7.11 9.49 -22.77
N PRO A 246 7.24 8.15 -22.89
CA PRO A 246 7.67 7.51 -24.11
C PRO A 246 6.68 7.72 -25.25
N ALA A 247 7.13 7.53 -26.48
CA ALA A 247 6.30 7.67 -27.68
C ALA A 247 5.06 6.75 -27.61
N GLY A 248 3.92 7.27 -28.05
CA GLY A 248 2.64 6.53 -28.04
C GLY A 248 1.98 6.38 -26.67
N THR A 249 2.58 6.91 -25.59
CA THR A 249 2.04 6.85 -24.24
C THR A 249 1.37 8.18 -23.89
N ASN A 250 0.21 8.12 -23.25
CA ASN A 250 -0.47 9.26 -22.64
C ASN A 250 -0.56 9.07 -21.14
N GLY A 251 -1.09 10.05 -20.43
CA GLY A 251 -1.29 9.93 -18.98
C GLY A 251 -1.97 11.13 -18.37
N VAL A 252 -1.97 11.13 -17.04
CA VAL A 252 -2.48 12.22 -16.23
C VAL A 252 -1.47 12.60 -15.17
N PHE A 253 -1.33 13.90 -14.91
CA PHE A 253 -0.59 14.43 -13.77
C PHE A 253 -1.60 15.00 -12.77
N LEU A 254 -1.47 14.57 -11.51
CA LEU A 254 -2.34 15.03 -10.43
C LEU A 254 -1.52 15.82 -9.40
N TRP A 255 -2.00 17.02 -9.10
CA TRP A 255 -1.40 17.85 -8.05
C TRP A 255 -2.46 18.63 -7.30
N LYS A 256 -2.50 18.47 -5.96
CA LYS A 256 -3.46 19.13 -5.06
C LYS A 256 -4.91 19.04 -5.55
N GLY A 257 -5.32 17.84 -6.00
CA GLY A 257 -6.69 17.58 -6.48
C GLY A 257 -7.01 18.07 -7.89
N LYS A 258 -6.06 18.70 -8.59
CA LYS A 258 -6.20 19.09 -10.00
C LYS A 258 -5.57 18.05 -10.91
N GLU A 259 -6.23 17.79 -12.05
CA GLU A 259 -5.76 16.86 -13.06
C GLU A 259 -5.32 17.59 -14.33
N TYR A 260 -4.19 17.18 -14.89
CA TYR A 260 -3.60 17.71 -16.10
C TYR A 260 -3.32 16.56 -17.07
N GLN A 261 -3.83 16.66 -18.29
CA GLN A 261 -3.61 15.65 -19.31
C GLN A 261 -2.18 15.69 -19.83
N LEU A 262 -1.57 14.52 -19.94
CA LEU A 262 -0.21 14.34 -20.45
C LEU A 262 -0.21 13.66 -21.83
N LYS A 263 0.70 14.10 -22.69
CA LYS A 263 0.97 13.50 -24.00
C LYS A 263 2.36 12.87 -23.99
N SER A 264 2.68 12.08 -25.01
CA SER A 264 4.04 11.60 -25.23
C SER A 264 5.03 12.76 -25.45
N GLY A 265 6.28 12.51 -25.10
CA GLY A 265 7.36 13.49 -25.13
C GLY A 265 7.51 14.30 -23.86
N GLU A 266 8.30 15.36 -23.95
CA GLU A 266 8.60 16.23 -22.81
C GLU A 266 7.52 17.29 -22.60
N GLN A 267 7.17 17.52 -21.36
CA GLN A 267 6.22 18.56 -20.94
C GLN A 267 6.70 19.22 -19.64
N VAL A 268 6.49 20.54 -19.53
CA VAL A 268 6.77 21.29 -18.31
C VAL A 268 5.48 21.93 -17.83
N LEU A 269 5.08 21.55 -16.61
CA LEU A 269 3.92 22.11 -15.92
C LEU A 269 4.39 22.96 -14.77
N THR A 270 3.75 24.10 -14.57
CA THR A 270 3.97 24.95 -13.40
C THR A 270 2.63 25.12 -12.70
N VAL A 271 2.50 24.55 -11.50
CA VAL A 271 1.22 24.39 -10.79
C VAL A 271 1.33 24.87 -9.34
N GLU A 272 0.19 25.29 -8.75
CA GLU A 272 0.09 25.78 -7.37
C GLU A 272 -0.49 24.75 -6.42
#